data_796fdaaf759c7993699277a5028c9545
#
_entry.id   796fdaaf759c7993699277a5028c9545
#
_cell.length_a   1.000
_cell.length_b   1.000
_cell.length_c   1.000
_cell.angle_alpha   90.00
_cell.angle_beta   90.00
_cell.angle_gamma   90.00
#
_symmetry.space_group_name_H-M   'P 1'
#
loop_
_entity.id
_entity.type
_entity.pdbx_description
1 polymer ?
#
loop_
_entity_poly.entity_id
_entity_poly.type
_entity_poly.pdbx_seq_one_letter_code
_entity_poly.pdbx_strand_id
1 'polypeptide(L)'
;DKKVLDTLKDKFMDGIRANSHDEKKANKVWSDWEAFAAYAFNKSHSTCYAYVAYQTAYLKANYLPEFMAANLKHQGNIEKITLYMEQCKSSNLNVLGPDVNESKIDFAVSKTGTIRFGLSSIKGIGEGPSQDILDARKGKLFEDLYDFVVRVNTRSINKKTLEGLVYSGGLDSFGLDREAYFSVNEKGSTFIEQLIKYASAVRDMNEGSTMSLFGDDMDQVVAPPVAFPYQNWSVNYKLEKEKEMIGLYASGHPLDPFRLELDKLCNCVLSEIANIDKPDFVVKCGGLVTTAHHSFTKRGDPYCKLELTDFTGKHTFFIMKDLYHKAKALMVD
;
A
#
# COMPACT_ATOMS: atom_id res chain seq x y z
N ASP A 1 -49.31 7.37 -11.32
CA ASP A 1 -50.76 7.28 -11.02
C ASP A 1 -51.23 5.85 -11.21
N LYS A 2 -51.77 5.21 -10.16
CA LYS A 2 -52.19 3.81 -10.17
C LYS A 2 -53.22 3.49 -11.27
N LYS A 3 -54.14 4.40 -11.55
CA LYS A 3 -55.11 4.28 -12.64
C LYS A 3 -54.51 4.16 -14.02
N VAL A 4 -53.40 4.86 -14.27
CA VAL A 4 -52.69 4.79 -15.53
C VAL A 4 -51.98 3.43 -15.66
N LEU A 5 -51.41 2.93 -14.57
CA LEU A 5 -50.78 1.61 -14.55
C LEU A 5 -51.79 0.48 -14.83
N ASP A 6 -52.99 0.54 -14.21
CA ASP A 6 -54.03 -0.45 -14.43
C ASP A 6 -54.50 -0.48 -15.91
N THR A 7 -54.70 0.69 -16.53
CA THR A 7 -55.07 0.79 -17.96
C THR A 7 -53.96 0.26 -18.87
N LEU A 8 -52.68 0.48 -18.51
CA LEU A 8 -51.52 -0.01 -19.27
C LEU A 8 -51.35 -1.53 -19.12
N LYS A 9 -51.73 -2.11 -17.98
CA LYS A 9 -51.72 -3.55 -17.74
C LYS A 9 -52.67 -4.29 -18.67
N ASP A 10 -53.88 -3.82 -18.77
CA ASP A 10 -54.86 -4.43 -19.67
C ASP A 10 -54.35 -4.41 -21.13
N LYS A 11 -53.89 -3.25 -21.59
CA LYS A 11 -53.33 -3.11 -22.92
C LYS A 11 -52.09 -4.01 -23.15
N PHE A 12 -51.24 -4.17 -22.16
CA PHE A 12 -50.10 -5.05 -22.21
C PHE A 12 -50.52 -6.52 -22.32
N MET A 13 -51.46 -6.94 -21.47
CA MET A 13 -51.97 -8.31 -21.48
C MET A 13 -52.73 -8.63 -22.78
N ASP A 14 -53.48 -7.70 -23.36
CA ASP A 14 -54.14 -7.85 -24.65
C ASP A 14 -53.12 -8.06 -25.78
N GLY A 15 -52.01 -7.29 -25.76
CA GLY A 15 -50.90 -7.50 -26.69
C GLY A 15 -50.24 -8.85 -26.54
N ILE A 16 -50.05 -9.36 -25.30
CA ILE A 16 -49.51 -10.69 -25.01
C ILE A 16 -50.41 -11.77 -25.60
N ARG A 17 -51.73 -11.69 -25.44
CA ARG A 17 -52.73 -12.62 -25.99
C ARG A 17 -52.75 -12.60 -27.53
N ALA A 18 -52.76 -11.38 -28.10
CA ALA A 18 -52.76 -11.20 -29.53
C ALA A 18 -51.54 -11.82 -30.23
N ASN A 19 -50.37 -11.84 -29.56
CA ASN A 19 -49.15 -12.41 -30.06
C ASN A 19 -48.87 -13.84 -29.55
N SER A 20 -49.83 -14.51 -28.92
CA SER A 20 -49.73 -15.90 -28.42
C SER A 20 -48.56 -16.13 -27.45
N HIS A 21 -48.21 -15.13 -26.63
CA HIS A 21 -47.20 -15.26 -25.62
C HIS A 21 -47.76 -15.83 -24.30
N ASP A 22 -46.86 -16.37 -23.44
CA ASP A 22 -47.21 -16.96 -22.16
C ASP A 22 -47.70 -15.90 -21.15
N GLU A 23 -49.01 -15.89 -20.89
CA GLU A 23 -49.67 -14.94 -19.94
C GLU A 23 -49.11 -15.05 -18.54
N LYS A 24 -48.70 -16.25 -18.09
CA LYS A 24 -48.18 -16.44 -16.74
C LYS A 24 -46.80 -15.74 -16.57
N LYS A 25 -45.96 -15.85 -17.57
CA LYS A 25 -44.67 -15.13 -17.61
C LYS A 25 -44.88 -13.64 -17.73
N ALA A 26 -45.82 -13.22 -18.58
CA ALA A 26 -46.15 -11.80 -18.76
C ALA A 26 -46.65 -11.16 -17.48
N ASN A 27 -47.56 -11.82 -16.73
CA ASN A 27 -47.99 -11.35 -15.44
C ASN A 27 -46.89 -11.20 -14.42
N LYS A 28 -45.91 -12.13 -14.42
CA LYS A 28 -44.75 -11.99 -13.55
C LYS A 28 -43.88 -10.76 -13.94
N VAL A 29 -43.64 -10.55 -15.23
CA VAL A 29 -42.94 -9.37 -15.72
C VAL A 29 -43.65 -8.09 -15.34
N TRP A 30 -45.00 -8.08 -15.46
CA TRP A 30 -45.79 -6.92 -15.05
C TRP A 30 -45.66 -6.64 -13.55
N SER A 31 -45.78 -7.68 -12.73
CA SER A 31 -45.60 -7.55 -11.28
C SER A 31 -44.22 -7.02 -10.89
N ASP A 32 -43.18 -7.46 -11.58
CA ASP A 32 -41.82 -6.96 -11.38
C ASP A 32 -41.71 -5.47 -11.77
N TRP A 33 -42.42 -5.03 -12.84
CA TRP A 33 -42.48 -3.64 -13.25
C TRP A 33 -43.28 -2.77 -12.26
N GLU A 34 -44.42 -3.29 -11.70
CA GLU A 34 -45.18 -2.59 -10.65
C GLU A 34 -44.32 -2.38 -9.40
N ALA A 35 -43.57 -3.40 -8.97
CA ALA A 35 -42.63 -3.31 -7.86
C ALA A 35 -41.53 -2.29 -8.15
N PHE A 36 -40.95 -2.31 -9.36
CA PHE A 36 -39.96 -1.31 -9.77
C PHE A 36 -40.51 0.10 -9.82
N ALA A 37 -41.74 0.29 -10.32
CA ALA A 37 -42.39 1.60 -10.40
C ALA A 37 -42.75 2.20 -9.01
N ALA A 38 -42.98 1.35 -8.01
CA ALA A 38 -43.20 1.80 -6.63
C ALA A 38 -41.93 2.38 -5.98
N TYR A 39 -40.76 1.92 -6.45
CA TYR A 39 -39.43 2.37 -6.01
C TYR A 39 -38.65 3.03 -7.13
N ALA A 40 -39.30 3.64 -8.11
CA ALA A 40 -38.69 4.25 -9.26
C ALA A 40 -37.43 5.06 -8.87
N PHE A 41 -36.40 4.95 -9.69
CA PHE A 41 -35.08 5.54 -9.42
C PHE A 41 -35.24 7.06 -9.19
N ASN A 42 -34.89 7.50 -8.00
CA ASN A 42 -35.09 8.89 -7.60
C ASN A 42 -34.23 9.83 -8.46
N LYS A 43 -34.84 10.72 -9.21
CA LYS A 43 -34.15 11.68 -10.06
C LYS A 43 -33.17 12.55 -9.28
N SER A 44 -33.52 12.94 -8.05
CA SER A 44 -32.64 13.72 -7.18
C SER A 44 -31.39 12.93 -6.81
N HIS A 45 -31.54 11.63 -6.51
CA HIS A 45 -30.41 10.74 -6.27
C HIS A 45 -29.48 10.65 -7.48
N SER A 46 -30.03 10.40 -8.68
CA SER A 46 -29.24 10.36 -9.92
C SER A 46 -28.48 11.67 -10.16
N THR A 47 -29.14 12.80 -9.96
CA THR A 47 -28.54 14.12 -10.16
C THR A 47 -27.40 14.36 -9.17
N CYS A 48 -27.60 14.03 -7.89
CA CYS A 48 -26.55 14.16 -6.88
C CYS A 48 -25.32 13.28 -7.21
N TYR A 49 -25.55 12.02 -7.58
CA TYR A 49 -24.44 11.12 -7.95
C TYR A 49 -23.74 11.55 -9.23
N ALA A 50 -24.47 12.00 -10.24
CA ALA A 50 -23.87 12.53 -11.47
C ALA A 50 -23.03 13.77 -11.18
N TYR A 51 -23.47 14.64 -10.29
CA TYR A 51 -22.72 15.82 -9.88
C TYR A 51 -21.42 15.46 -9.17
N VAL A 52 -21.46 14.53 -8.19
CA VAL A 52 -20.26 14.03 -7.51
C VAL A 52 -19.33 13.32 -8.48
N ALA A 53 -19.87 12.50 -9.39
CA ALA A 53 -19.05 11.81 -10.42
C ALA A 53 -18.34 12.83 -11.34
N TYR A 54 -19.02 13.89 -11.73
CA TYR A 54 -18.39 14.97 -12.52
C TYR A 54 -17.29 15.67 -11.74
N GLN A 55 -17.51 16.01 -10.46
CA GLN A 55 -16.50 16.65 -9.61
C GLN A 55 -15.26 15.77 -9.46
N THR A 56 -15.44 14.47 -9.18
CA THR A 56 -14.31 13.54 -9.04
C THR A 56 -13.55 13.37 -10.36
N ALA A 57 -14.24 13.31 -11.50
CA ALA A 57 -13.61 13.25 -12.80
C ALA A 57 -12.83 14.54 -13.12
N TYR A 58 -13.40 15.70 -12.81
CA TYR A 58 -12.72 16.99 -12.97
C TYR A 58 -11.44 17.08 -12.12
N LEU A 59 -11.53 16.71 -10.84
CA LEU A 59 -10.37 16.70 -9.95
C LEU A 59 -9.29 15.73 -10.44
N LYS A 60 -9.67 14.53 -10.88
CA LYS A 60 -8.73 13.57 -11.45
C LYS A 60 -8.04 14.08 -12.71
N ALA A 61 -8.75 14.81 -13.57
CA ALA A 61 -8.21 15.32 -14.83
C ALA A 61 -7.29 16.54 -14.64
N ASN A 62 -7.59 17.41 -13.66
CA ASN A 62 -6.91 18.70 -13.52
C ASN A 62 -5.96 18.76 -12.31
N TYR A 63 -6.16 17.89 -11.29
CA TYR A 63 -5.42 17.88 -10.02
C TYR A 63 -5.06 16.46 -9.64
N LEU A 64 -4.44 15.71 -10.58
CA LEU A 64 -4.18 14.28 -10.42
C LEU A 64 -3.37 13.95 -9.16
N PRO A 65 -2.27 14.66 -8.83
CA PRO A 65 -1.49 14.35 -7.61
C PRO A 65 -2.33 14.48 -6.34
N GLU A 66 -3.10 15.56 -6.21
CA GLU A 66 -3.95 15.82 -5.04
C GLU A 66 -5.10 14.81 -4.95
N PHE A 67 -5.71 14.49 -6.10
CA PHE A 67 -6.75 13.48 -6.18
C PHE A 67 -6.24 12.10 -5.75
N MET A 68 -5.06 11.71 -6.21
CA MET A 68 -4.46 10.42 -5.85
C MET A 68 -4.02 10.39 -4.37
N ALA A 69 -3.41 11.46 -3.87
CA ALA A 69 -3.05 11.58 -2.46
C ALA A 69 -4.28 11.48 -1.54
N ALA A 70 -5.39 12.14 -1.89
CA ALA A 70 -6.65 12.06 -1.15
C ALA A 70 -7.24 10.64 -1.18
N ASN A 71 -7.19 9.93 -2.33
CA ASN A 71 -7.64 8.55 -2.39
C ASN A 71 -6.76 7.62 -1.54
N LEU A 72 -5.45 7.73 -1.63
CA LEU A 72 -4.49 6.94 -0.84
C LEU A 72 -4.71 7.14 0.67
N LYS A 73 -4.94 8.37 1.12
CA LYS A 73 -5.25 8.69 2.52
C LYS A 73 -6.44 7.91 3.07
N HIS A 74 -7.50 7.75 2.28
CA HIS A 74 -8.76 7.15 2.71
C HIS A 74 -8.84 5.63 2.50
N GLN A 75 -7.75 4.98 2.05
CA GLN A 75 -7.72 3.54 1.91
C GLN A 75 -7.18 2.87 3.18
N GLY A 76 -8.06 2.14 3.87
CA GLY A 76 -7.67 1.29 5.01
C GLY A 76 -7.18 -0.11 4.61
N ASN A 77 -7.19 -0.45 3.31
CA ASN A 77 -6.82 -1.76 2.79
C ASN A 77 -5.58 -1.65 1.89
N ILE A 78 -4.56 -2.42 2.22
CA ILE A 78 -3.28 -2.48 1.49
C ILE A 78 -3.46 -2.84 0.01
N GLU A 79 -4.40 -3.74 -0.34
CA GLU A 79 -4.67 -4.11 -1.73
C GLU A 79 -5.17 -2.92 -2.56
N LYS A 80 -6.01 -2.07 -1.96
CA LYS A 80 -6.48 -0.84 -2.61
C LYS A 80 -5.38 0.21 -2.71
N ILE A 81 -4.53 0.32 -1.70
CA ILE A 81 -3.34 1.19 -1.76
C ILE A 81 -2.47 0.77 -2.95
N THR A 82 -2.18 -0.52 -3.09
CA THR A 82 -1.40 -1.05 -4.22
C THR A 82 -2.02 -0.69 -5.56
N LEU A 83 -3.34 -0.84 -5.71
CA LEU A 83 -4.07 -0.48 -6.94
C LEU A 83 -3.91 1.01 -7.29
N TYR A 84 -4.06 1.91 -6.31
CA TYR A 84 -3.86 3.35 -6.53
C TYR A 84 -2.40 3.69 -6.84
N MET A 85 -1.44 2.96 -6.24
CA MET A 85 -0.01 3.14 -6.54
C MET A 85 0.33 2.72 -7.97
N GLU A 86 -0.23 1.61 -8.46
CA GLU A 86 -0.12 1.20 -9.86
C GLU A 86 -0.71 2.26 -10.80
N GLN A 87 -1.85 2.85 -10.41
CA GLN A 87 -2.45 3.94 -11.17
C GLN A 87 -1.58 5.21 -11.17
N CYS A 88 -0.93 5.55 -10.06
CA CYS A 88 0.05 6.63 -10.01
C CYS A 88 1.20 6.37 -10.99
N LYS A 89 1.78 5.16 -10.93
CA LYS A 89 2.88 4.74 -11.81
C LYS A 89 2.50 4.80 -13.29
N SER A 90 1.32 4.27 -13.68
CA SER A 90 0.83 4.31 -15.06
C SER A 90 0.56 5.72 -15.57
N SER A 91 0.33 6.67 -14.67
CA SER A 91 0.12 8.10 -14.96
C SER A 91 1.42 8.93 -14.84
N ASN A 92 2.59 8.30 -14.73
CA ASN A 92 3.89 8.94 -14.50
C ASN A 92 3.93 9.84 -13.26
N LEU A 93 3.14 9.52 -12.25
CA LEU A 93 3.10 10.26 -10.99
C LEU A 93 4.01 9.55 -9.97
N ASN A 94 5.07 10.24 -9.57
CA ASN A 94 6.01 9.71 -8.59
C ASN A 94 5.40 9.72 -7.19
N VAL A 95 5.51 8.59 -6.50
CA VAL A 95 5.19 8.46 -5.07
C VAL A 95 6.47 8.07 -4.34
N LEU A 96 6.92 8.94 -3.46
CA LEU A 96 8.13 8.75 -2.65
C LEU A 96 7.77 8.09 -1.32
N GLY A 97 8.67 7.26 -0.81
CA GLY A 97 8.57 6.64 0.51
C GLY A 97 8.45 7.66 1.65
N PRO A 98 8.18 7.18 2.88
CA PRO A 98 8.12 8.06 4.03
C PRO A 98 9.49 8.67 4.35
N ASP A 99 9.49 9.84 5.00
CA ASP A 99 10.67 10.53 5.50
C ASP A 99 10.28 11.40 6.70
N VAL A 100 11.00 11.30 7.81
CA VAL A 100 10.68 12.04 9.04
C VAL A 100 10.78 13.55 8.89
N ASN A 101 11.58 14.05 7.96
CA ASN A 101 11.74 15.47 7.68
C ASN A 101 10.73 16.01 6.65
N GLU A 102 10.21 15.16 5.75
CA GLU A 102 9.37 15.62 4.64
C GLU A 102 7.90 15.19 4.75
N SER A 103 7.64 13.96 5.26
CA SER A 103 6.30 13.40 5.31
C SER A 103 5.37 14.21 6.21
N LYS A 104 4.10 14.28 5.82
CA LYS A 104 3.00 14.71 6.69
C LYS A 104 2.41 13.52 7.42
N ILE A 105 1.37 13.71 8.20
CA ILE A 105 0.62 12.61 8.83
C ILE A 105 0.12 11.68 7.74
N ASP A 106 -0.59 12.23 6.77
CA ASP A 106 -1.18 11.52 5.62
C ASP A 106 -0.36 11.72 4.35
N PHE A 107 -0.73 10.97 3.29
CA PHE A 107 -0.22 11.23 1.94
C PHE A 107 -0.41 12.70 1.56
N ALA A 108 0.64 13.31 1.03
CA ALA A 108 0.61 14.71 0.68
C ALA A 108 1.40 14.99 -0.60
N VAL A 109 0.94 15.98 -1.36
CA VAL A 109 1.64 16.44 -2.55
C VAL A 109 2.71 17.44 -2.13
N SER A 110 3.92 17.24 -2.65
CA SER A 110 5.05 18.16 -2.49
C SER A 110 4.90 19.37 -3.43
N LYS A 111 5.71 20.40 -3.23
CA LYS A 111 5.76 21.56 -4.12
C LYS A 111 6.13 21.21 -5.58
N THR A 112 6.78 20.06 -5.78
CA THR A 112 7.17 19.56 -7.11
C THR A 112 6.12 18.67 -7.77
N GLY A 113 4.92 18.52 -7.18
CA GLY A 113 3.85 17.67 -7.70
C GLY A 113 4.03 16.18 -7.40
N THR A 114 5.05 15.80 -6.63
CA THR A 114 5.31 14.43 -6.21
C THR A 114 4.50 14.09 -4.97
N ILE A 115 3.92 12.91 -4.89
CA ILE A 115 3.24 12.44 -3.67
C ILE A 115 4.29 11.90 -2.70
N ARG A 116 4.22 12.30 -1.43
CA ARG A 116 5.00 11.74 -0.32
C ARG A 116 4.12 10.86 0.54
N PHE A 117 4.65 9.68 0.91
CA PHE A 117 3.98 8.74 1.80
C PHE A 117 3.77 9.35 3.20
N GLY A 118 2.58 9.16 3.77
CA GLY A 118 2.25 9.67 5.12
C GLY A 118 2.85 8.80 6.23
N LEU A 119 3.27 9.43 7.33
CA LEU A 119 3.83 8.69 8.47
C LEU A 119 2.81 7.76 9.13
N SER A 120 1.54 8.17 9.22
CA SER A 120 0.46 7.35 9.81
C SER A 120 0.09 6.13 8.97
N SER A 121 0.51 6.09 7.70
CA SER A 121 0.27 4.96 6.81
C SER A 121 1.33 3.86 6.94
N ILE A 122 2.37 4.08 7.74
CA ILE A 122 3.36 3.04 8.08
C ILE A 122 2.74 2.10 9.12
N LYS A 123 2.79 0.80 8.88
CA LYS A 123 2.23 -0.22 9.77
C LYS A 123 2.78 -0.09 11.19
N GLY A 124 1.89 0.11 12.14
CA GLY A 124 2.25 0.27 13.54
C GLY A 124 2.61 1.68 13.98
N ILE A 125 2.52 2.67 13.06
CA ILE A 125 2.68 4.09 13.36
C ILE A 125 1.33 4.77 13.15
N GLY A 126 0.70 5.20 14.23
CA GLY A 126 -0.60 5.89 14.19
C GLY A 126 -0.47 7.41 14.09
N GLU A 127 -1.59 8.10 14.16
CA GLU A 127 -1.63 9.58 14.13
C GLU A 127 -0.84 10.22 15.29
N GLY A 128 -0.91 9.67 16.50
CA GLY A 128 -0.21 10.21 17.67
C GLY A 128 1.30 10.32 17.46
N PRO A 129 2.02 9.21 17.24
CA PRO A 129 3.46 9.24 16.92
C PRO A 129 3.79 10.11 15.71
N SER A 130 2.94 10.10 14.68
CA SER A 130 3.15 10.95 13.50
C SER A 130 3.05 12.42 13.83
N GLN A 131 2.06 12.82 14.66
CA GLN A 131 1.90 14.19 15.11
C GLN A 131 3.08 14.65 15.97
N ASP A 132 3.57 13.79 16.87
CA ASP A 132 4.74 14.10 17.71
C ASP A 132 6.00 14.34 16.87
N ILE A 133 6.22 13.59 15.80
CA ILE A 133 7.31 13.84 14.85
C ILE A 133 7.14 15.21 14.18
N LEU A 134 5.92 15.53 13.71
CA LEU A 134 5.64 16.81 13.08
C LEU A 134 5.83 17.98 14.06
N ASP A 135 5.41 17.83 15.30
CA ASP A 135 5.53 18.85 16.33
C ASP A 135 6.99 19.08 16.72
N ALA A 136 7.76 18.00 16.86
CA ALA A 136 9.18 18.05 17.17
C ALA A 136 10.01 18.75 16.07
N ARG A 137 9.60 18.68 14.80
CA ARG A 137 10.31 19.37 13.70
C ARG A 137 9.78 20.78 13.37
N LYS A 138 8.76 21.29 14.11
CA LYS A 138 8.28 22.66 13.92
C LYS A 138 9.41 23.64 14.13
N GLY A 139 9.59 24.53 13.15
CA GLY A 139 10.62 25.56 13.17
C GLY A 139 12.02 25.13 12.74
N LYS A 140 12.38 23.85 12.88
CA LYS A 140 13.69 23.32 12.49
C LYS A 140 13.58 21.83 12.13
N LEU A 141 14.00 21.45 10.93
CA LEU A 141 14.14 20.07 10.54
C LEU A 141 15.13 19.32 11.44
N PHE A 142 15.04 18.01 11.47
CA PHE A 142 16.04 17.20 12.19
C PHE A 142 17.35 17.23 11.41
N GLU A 143 18.43 17.59 12.10
CA GLU A 143 19.77 17.70 11.50
C GLU A 143 20.39 16.31 11.27
N ASP A 144 20.22 15.44 12.25
CA ASP A 144 20.70 14.06 12.23
C ASP A 144 19.80 13.12 13.06
N LEU A 145 20.22 11.87 13.15
CA LEU A 145 19.53 10.83 13.91
C LEU A 145 19.45 11.15 15.41
N TYR A 146 20.50 11.74 15.98
CA TYR A 146 20.57 12.04 17.42
C TYR A 146 19.67 13.21 17.77
N ASP A 147 19.66 14.26 16.96
CA ASP A 147 18.72 15.38 17.07
C ASP A 147 17.26 14.87 16.98
N PHE A 148 16.98 13.94 16.04
CA PHE A 148 15.68 13.32 15.92
C PHE A 148 15.24 12.62 17.21
N VAL A 149 16.03 11.65 17.71
CA VAL A 149 15.62 10.83 18.88
C VAL A 149 15.54 11.63 20.16
N VAL A 150 16.33 12.71 20.32
CA VAL A 150 16.27 13.58 21.49
C VAL A 150 15.03 14.47 21.47
N ARG A 151 14.65 15.00 20.31
CA ARG A 151 13.54 15.97 20.18
C ARG A 151 12.17 15.31 20.15
N VAL A 152 12.06 14.07 19.65
CA VAL A 152 10.77 13.38 19.59
C VAL A 152 10.36 12.85 20.96
N ASN A 153 9.06 12.72 21.21
CA ASN A 153 8.54 12.16 22.46
C ASN A 153 8.75 10.65 22.53
N THR A 154 9.65 10.18 23.38
CA THR A 154 9.96 8.74 23.53
C THR A 154 8.82 7.87 24.10
N ARG A 155 7.77 8.46 24.66
CA ARG A 155 6.59 7.70 25.09
C ARG A 155 5.77 7.22 23.90
N SER A 156 5.69 8.01 22.84
CA SER A 156 5.00 7.68 21.61
C SER A 156 5.92 7.08 20.54
N ILE A 157 7.19 7.55 20.48
CA ILE A 157 8.22 7.02 19.57
C ILE A 157 9.02 5.93 20.31
N ASN A 158 8.39 4.78 20.50
CA ASN A 158 8.99 3.62 21.14
C ASN A 158 9.83 2.77 20.17
N LYS A 159 10.43 1.68 20.68
CA LYS A 159 11.24 0.74 19.88
C LYS A 159 10.51 0.29 18.60
N LYS A 160 9.24 -0.14 18.70
CA LYS A 160 8.45 -0.62 17.57
C LYS A 160 8.21 0.48 16.52
N THR A 161 7.98 1.72 16.95
CA THR A 161 7.82 2.86 16.05
C THR A 161 9.12 3.16 15.30
N LEU A 162 10.28 3.15 16.01
CA LEU A 162 11.59 3.33 15.39
C LEU A 162 11.90 2.21 14.39
N GLU A 163 11.68 0.95 14.75
CA GLU A 163 11.82 -0.19 13.83
C GLU A 163 10.95 -0.01 12.57
N GLY A 164 9.69 0.41 12.72
CA GLY A 164 8.80 0.70 11.60
C GLY A 164 9.30 1.81 10.69
N LEU A 165 9.84 2.90 11.27
CA LEU A 165 10.46 3.99 10.51
C LEU A 165 11.70 3.51 9.75
N VAL A 166 12.56 2.69 10.37
CA VAL A 166 13.75 2.13 9.72
C VAL A 166 13.36 1.21 8.57
N TYR A 167 12.48 0.23 8.82
CA TYR A 167 12.08 -0.73 7.79
C TYR A 167 11.38 -0.06 6.60
N SER A 168 10.61 1.00 6.84
CA SER A 168 9.92 1.75 5.80
C SER A 168 10.80 2.75 5.03
N GLY A 169 12.05 2.95 5.48
CA GLY A 169 12.95 3.97 4.92
C GLY A 169 12.72 5.38 5.46
N GLY A 170 11.89 5.54 6.48
CA GLY A 170 11.58 6.84 7.07
C GLY A 170 12.75 7.61 7.68
N LEU A 171 13.88 6.92 7.95
CA LEU A 171 15.11 7.49 8.51
C LEU A 171 16.28 7.49 7.51
N ASP A 172 16.07 7.10 6.24
CA ASP A 172 17.14 6.97 5.24
C ASP A 172 17.85 8.32 4.98
N SER A 173 17.15 9.44 5.15
CA SER A 173 17.73 10.79 4.99
C SER A 173 18.86 11.10 5.97
N PHE A 174 19.01 10.35 7.06
CA PHE A 174 20.14 10.48 7.97
C PHE A 174 21.41 9.76 7.51
N GLY A 175 21.37 9.02 6.38
CA GLY A 175 22.53 8.42 5.75
C GLY A 175 23.10 7.19 6.46
N LEU A 176 22.36 6.59 7.41
CA LEU A 176 22.74 5.36 8.06
C LEU A 176 22.04 4.16 7.41
N ASP A 177 22.77 3.08 7.15
CA ASP A 177 22.19 1.85 6.62
C ASP A 177 21.11 1.28 7.55
N ARG A 178 19.99 0.83 6.99
CA ARG A 178 18.86 0.31 7.78
C ARG A 178 19.26 -0.84 8.70
N GLU A 179 20.13 -1.72 8.25
CA GLU A 179 20.66 -2.84 9.06
C GLU A 179 21.49 -2.41 10.26
N ALA A 180 22.14 -1.24 10.18
CA ALA A 180 22.93 -0.72 11.29
C ALA A 180 22.10 -0.45 12.54
N TYR A 181 20.83 -0.07 12.37
CA TYR A 181 19.91 0.16 13.49
C TYR A 181 19.61 -1.12 14.30
N PHE A 182 19.74 -2.28 13.66
CA PHE A 182 19.52 -3.61 14.28
C PHE A 182 20.82 -4.27 14.73
N SER A 183 21.98 -3.59 14.57
CA SER A 183 23.25 -4.10 15.08
C SER A 183 23.20 -4.26 16.61
N VAL A 184 23.84 -5.29 17.12
CA VAL A 184 23.78 -5.64 18.56
C VAL A 184 25.15 -5.54 19.20
N ASN A 185 25.20 -5.07 20.44
CA ASN A 185 26.40 -5.08 21.25
C ASN A 185 26.64 -6.46 21.90
N GLU A 186 27.76 -6.62 22.61
CA GLU A 186 28.14 -7.83 23.34
C GLU A 186 27.11 -8.28 24.38
N LYS A 187 26.27 -7.34 24.87
CA LYS A 187 25.19 -7.61 25.84
C LYS A 187 23.83 -7.92 25.16
N GLY A 188 23.79 -8.03 23.83
CA GLY A 188 22.58 -8.33 23.07
C GLY A 188 21.61 -7.14 22.92
N SER A 189 22.03 -5.91 23.27
CA SER A 189 21.19 -4.71 23.08
C SER A 189 21.39 -4.12 21.69
N THR A 190 20.29 -3.81 21.01
CA THR A 190 20.32 -3.23 19.65
C THR A 190 20.73 -1.76 19.66
N PHE A 191 21.21 -1.25 18.52
CA PHE A 191 21.52 0.17 18.38
C PHE A 191 20.28 1.05 18.59
N ILE A 192 19.09 0.63 18.14
CA ILE A 192 17.82 1.31 18.44
C ILE A 192 17.61 1.44 19.96
N GLU A 193 17.85 0.39 20.74
CA GLU A 193 17.72 0.44 22.20
C GLU A 193 18.74 1.38 22.86
N GLN A 194 19.94 1.47 22.28
CA GLN A 194 20.94 2.45 22.73
C GLN A 194 20.51 3.89 22.42
N LEU A 195 19.92 4.14 21.25
CA LEU A 195 19.37 5.46 20.90
C LEU A 195 18.25 5.89 21.84
N ILE A 196 17.35 4.97 22.23
CA ILE A 196 16.28 5.28 23.19
C ILE A 196 16.86 5.63 24.57
N LYS A 197 17.85 4.86 25.05
CA LYS A 197 18.53 5.15 26.31
C LYS A 197 19.27 6.49 26.28
N TYR A 198 19.98 6.77 25.19
CA TYR A 198 20.65 8.05 24.96
C TYR A 198 19.66 9.22 25.01
N ALA A 199 18.57 9.12 24.27
CA ALA A 199 17.53 10.16 24.25
C ALA A 199 16.90 10.42 25.63
N SER A 200 16.70 9.37 26.45
CA SER A 200 16.22 9.53 27.81
C SER A 200 17.25 10.20 28.70
N ALA A 201 18.50 9.76 28.65
CA ALA A 201 19.58 10.33 29.47
C ALA A 201 19.81 11.82 29.17
N VAL A 202 19.81 12.22 27.87
CA VAL A 202 19.96 13.64 27.48
C VAL A 202 18.78 14.47 27.99
N ARG A 203 17.57 13.96 28.01
CA ARG A 203 16.40 14.69 28.52
C ARG A 203 16.44 14.84 30.03
N ASP A 204 16.75 13.76 30.75
CA ASP A 204 16.87 13.76 32.22
C ASP A 204 17.92 14.79 32.65
N MET A 205 19.03 14.91 31.91
CA MET A 205 20.03 15.97 32.16
C MET A 205 19.47 17.37 31.94
N ASN A 206 18.74 17.59 30.82
CA ASN A 206 18.18 18.90 30.51
C ASN A 206 17.07 19.32 31.50
N GLU A 207 16.28 18.37 32.00
CA GLU A 207 15.25 18.61 33.03
C GLU A 207 15.86 18.74 34.44
N GLY A 208 16.90 17.98 34.75
CA GLY A 208 17.59 17.98 36.02
C GLY A 208 18.43 19.23 36.25
N SER A 209 18.96 19.87 35.22
CA SER A 209 19.72 21.12 35.32
C SER A 209 18.88 22.29 35.83
N THR A 210 17.55 22.19 35.82
CA THR A 210 16.63 23.18 36.40
C THR A 210 16.42 22.98 37.90
N MET A 211 16.86 21.87 38.52
CA MET A 211 16.67 21.57 39.93
C MET A 211 17.98 21.40 40.75
N SER A 212 19.15 21.44 40.14
CA SER A 212 20.42 21.37 40.89
C SER A 212 20.74 22.70 41.56
N LEU A 213 20.27 22.80 42.81
CA LEU A 213 20.61 23.95 43.68
C LEU A 213 22.02 23.80 44.35
N PHE A 214 22.72 22.71 44.05
CA PHE A 214 24.07 22.42 44.56
C PHE A 214 24.96 22.10 43.34
N GLY A 215 25.83 23.05 43.07
CA GLY A 215 26.81 22.94 42.00
C GLY A 215 27.78 21.77 42.18
N ASP A 216 28.50 21.51 41.12
CA ASP A 216 29.54 20.52 40.86
C ASP A 216 29.05 19.17 40.36
N ASP A 217 28.75 19.13 39.06
CA ASP A 217 29.19 18.12 38.06
C ASP A 217 28.60 18.48 36.69
N MET A 218 29.01 19.63 36.14
CA MET A 218 28.48 20.21 34.89
C MET A 218 29.09 19.57 33.62
N ASP A 219 29.83 18.46 33.67
CA ASP A 219 30.55 17.90 32.53
C ASP A 219 30.27 16.42 32.21
N GLN A 220 29.15 15.87 32.66
CA GLN A 220 28.74 14.56 32.11
C GLN A 220 28.03 14.72 30.74
N VAL A 221 28.82 14.97 29.70
CA VAL A 221 28.29 14.86 28.33
C VAL A 221 27.96 13.44 28.04
N VAL A 222 26.67 13.14 27.87
CA VAL A 222 26.23 11.80 27.43
C VAL A 222 26.69 11.64 25.97
N ALA A 223 27.67 10.77 25.75
CA ALA A 223 28.19 10.51 24.40
C ALA A 223 27.10 9.79 23.53
N PRO A 224 26.89 10.24 22.30
CA PRO A 224 25.96 9.55 21.39
C PRO A 224 26.45 8.12 21.11
N PRO A 225 25.55 7.13 21.11
CA PRO A 225 25.92 5.75 20.80
C PRO A 225 26.31 5.63 19.33
N VAL A 226 27.18 4.66 19.01
CA VAL A 226 27.61 4.32 17.65
C VAL A 226 27.06 2.96 17.30
N ALA A 227 26.66 2.77 16.04
CA ALA A 227 26.23 1.48 15.53
C ALA A 227 27.34 0.44 15.66
N PHE A 228 26.98 -0.80 16.02
CA PHE A 228 27.90 -1.92 16.15
C PHE A 228 28.20 -2.51 14.77
N PRO A 229 29.23 -3.37 14.62
CA PRO A 229 29.43 -4.09 13.39
C PRO A 229 28.18 -4.87 12.95
N TYR A 230 27.82 -4.80 11.68
CA TYR A 230 26.63 -5.43 11.12
C TYR A 230 26.95 -6.05 9.75
N GLN A 231 26.07 -6.95 9.32
CA GLN A 231 26.12 -7.50 7.97
C GLN A 231 25.09 -6.77 7.10
N ASN A 232 25.46 -6.46 5.87
CA ASN A 232 24.55 -5.83 4.92
C ASN A 232 23.40 -6.75 4.58
N TRP A 233 22.18 -6.21 4.62
CA TRP A 233 21.01 -6.92 4.14
C TRP A 233 21.02 -7.03 2.62
N SER A 234 20.49 -8.13 2.10
CA SER A 234 20.24 -8.20 0.66
C SER A 234 19.19 -7.15 0.24
N VAL A 235 19.27 -6.72 -1.01
CA VAL A 235 18.29 -5.78 -1.58
C VAL A 235 16.87 -6.34 -1.43
N ASN A 236 16.67 -7.63 -1.72
CA ASN A 236 15.36 -8.27 -1.59
C ASN A 236 14.85 -8.21 -0.16
N TYR A 237 15.68 -8.48 0.85
CA TYR A 237 15.25 -8.40 2.25
C TYR A 237 14.83 -6.98 2.65
N LYS A 238 15.58 -5.95 2.21
CA LYS A 238 15.20 -4.54 2.43
C LYS A 238 13.84 -4.22 1.82
N LEU A 239 13.63 -4.65 0.57
CA LEU A 239 12.36 -4.43 -0.15
C LEU A 239 11.18 -5.20 0.47
N GLU A 240 11.40 -6.43 0.93
CA GLU A 240 10.37 -7.20 1.63
C GLU A 240 9.96 -6.52 2.93
N LYS A 241 10.93 -6.03 3.73
CA LYS A 241 10.65 -5.28 4.96
C LYS A 241 9.93 -3.97 4.68
N GLU A 242 10.32 -3.26 3.66
CA GLU A 242 9.62 -2.06 3.19
C GLU A 242 8.16 -2.38 2.81
N LYS A 243 7.94 -3.41 1.99
CA LYS A 243 6.60 -3.87 1.61
C LYS A 243 5.77 -4.31 2.81
N GLU A 244 6.38 -4.96 3.81
CA GLU A 244 5.69 -5.33 5.05
C GLU A 244 5.16 -4.11 5.81
N MET A 245 5.93 -3.00 5.83
CA MET A 245 5.60 -1.78 6.57
C MET A 245 4.66 -0.84 5.82
N ILE A 246 4.84 -0.68 4.52
CA ILE A 246 4.08 0.32 3.72
C ILE A 246 3.22 -0.30 2.62
N GLY A 247 3.25 -1.64 2.47
CA GLY A 247 2.41 -2.37 1.53
C GLY A 247 2.90 -2.39 0.09
N LEU A 248 4.05 -1.76 -0.20
CA LEU A 248 4.61 -1.65 -1.54
C LEU A 248 6.13 -1.55 -1.50
N TYR A 249 6.77 -1.70 -2.64
CA TYR A 249 8.19 -1.44 -2.84
C TYR A 249 8.38 0.04 -3.23
N ALA A 250 8.85 0.89 -2.32
CA ALA A 250 9.04 2.33 -2.58
C ALA A 250 10.45 2.67 -3.07
N SER A 251 11.47 1.97 -2.59
CA SER A 251 12.87 2.25 -2.92
C SER A 251 13.40 1.52 -4.17
N GLY A 252 12.66 0.53 -4.70
CA GLY A 252 13.05 -0.26 -5.87
C GLY A 252 12.06 -1.40 -6.13
N HIS A 253 12.38 -2.29 -7.06
CA HIS A 253 11.58 -3.49 -7.33
C HIS A 253 12.48 -4.74 -7.31
N PRO A 254 12.04 -5.90 -6.72
CA PRO A 254 12.86 -7.12 -6.69
C PRO A 254 13.31 -7.61 -8.07
N LEU A 255 12.59 -7.25 -9.12
CA LEU A 255 12.92 -7.60 -10.51
C LEU A 255 13.83 -6.58 -11.20
N ASP A 256 14.22 -5.47 -10.56
CA ASP A 256 15.11 -4.49 -11.19
C ASP A 256 16.46 -5.09 -11.67
N PRO A 257 17.11 -6.01 -10.94
CA PRO A 257 18.33 -6.67 -11.42
C PRO A 257 18.11 -7.55 -12.66
N PHE A 258 16.87 -8.00 -12.91
CA PHE A 258 16.49 -8.89 -14.01
C PHE A 258 15.78 -8.18 -15.15
N ARG A 259 15.79 -6.84 -15.16
CA ARG A 259 15.08 -6.04 -16.18
C ARG A 259 15.53 -6.38 -17.60
N LEU A 260 16.84 -6.54 -17.81
CA LEU A 260 17.39 -6.87 -19.12
C LEU A 260 16.93 -8.25 -19.61
N GLU A 261 16.95 -9.24 -18.72
CA GLU A 261 16.48 -10.61 -19.01
C GLU A 261 15.00 -10.63 -19.34
N LEU A 262 14.17 -9.91 -18.57
CA LEU A 262 12.75 -9.79 -18.84
C LEU A 262 12.49 -9.12 -20.19
N ASP A 263 13.19 -8.05 -20.50
CA ASP A 263 13.02 -7.33 -21.77
C ASP A 263 13.50 -8.12 -23.00
N LYS A 264 14.51 -8.99 -22.85
CA LYS A 264 15.12 -9.71 -23.98
C LYS A 264 14.66 -11.15 -24.14
N LEU A 265 14.31 -11.84 -23.05
CA LEU A 265 13.95 -13.25 -23.08
C LEU A 265 12.45 -13.50 -23.03
N CYS A 266 11.65 -12.53 -22.57
CA CYS A 266 10.22 -12.60 -22.54
C CYS A 266 9.60 -12.00 -23.81
N ASN A 267 8.50 -12.56 -24.26
CA ASN A 267 7.73 -12.05 -25.40
C ASN A 267 6.35 -11.52 -25.03
N CYS A 268 6.04 -11.56 -23.73
CA CYS A 268 4.77 -11.13 -23.18
C CYS A 268 4.95 -10.66 -21.74
N VAL A 269 4.27 -9.60 -21.34
CA VAL A 269 4.15 -9.13 -19.98
C VAL A 269 2.92 -9.73 -19.29
N LEU A 270 2.94 -9.86 -17.97
CA LEU A 270 1.88 -10.59 -17.24
C LEU A 270 0.50 -9.95 -17.37
N SER A 271 0.41 -8.63 -17.49
CA SER A 271 -0.85 -7.90 -17.67
C SER A 271 -1.55 -8.19 -19.01
N GLU A 272 -0.81 -8.61 -20.03
CA GLU A 272 -1.34 -8.85 -21.37
C GLU A 272 -1.76 -10.30 -21.61
N ILE A 273 -1.34 -11.24 -20.77
CA ILE A 273 -1.60 -12.68 -20.97
C ILE A 273 -3.09 -12.98 -21.14
N ALA A 274 -3.95 -12.34 -20.35
CA ALA A 274 -5.39 -12.53 -20.40
C ALA A 274 -6.03 -12.06 -21.73
N ASN A 275 -5.34 -11.20 -22.48
CA ASN A 275 -5.82 -10.61 -23.75
C ASN A 275 -5.28 -11.33 -25.00
N ILE A 276 -4.48 -12.40 -24.81
CA ILE A 276 -3.92 -13.16 -25.94
C ILE A 276 -5.02 -14.02 -26.55
N ASP A 277 -5.48 -13.64 -27.72
CA ASP A 277 -6.50 -14.36 -28.52
C ASP A 277 -5.86 -15.13 -29.69
N LYS A 278 -4.71 -15.75 -29.48
CA LYS A 278 -4.02 -16.57 -30.48
C LYS A 278 -3.87 -17.98 -29.93
N PRO A 279 -4.59 -18.99 -30.50
CA PRO A 279 -4.43 -20.38 -30.14
C PRO A 279 -3.00 -20.80 -30.22
N ASP A 280 -2.19 -21.38 -30.11
CA ASP A 280 -0.79 -21.78 -30.36
C ASP A 280 0.31 -20.71 -30.07
N PHE A 281 -0.03 -19.60 -29.46
CA PHE A 281 0.99 -18.63 -29.06
C PHE A 281 1.74 -19.10 -27.83
N VAL A 282 3.04 -19.34 -27.96
CA VAL A 282 3.90 -19.73 -26.85
C VAL A 282 4.30 -18.48 -26.06
N VAL A 283 3.72 -18.33 -24.88
CA VAL A 283 4.05 -17.26 -23.94
C VAL A 283 5.38 -17.55 -23.25
N LYS A 284 6.33 -16.62 -23.32
CA LYS A 284 7.52 -16.54 -22.49
C LYS A 284 7.41 -15.31 -21.61
N CYS A 285 7.18 -15.51 -20.35
CA CYS A 285 7.06 -14.43 -19.36
C CYS A 285 7.95 -14.71 -18.15
N GLY A 286 8.29 -13.69 -17.41
CA GLY A 286 9.03 -13.77 -16.16
C GLY A 286 8.38 -12.90 -15.11
N GLY A 287 8.57 -13.24 -13.85
CA GLY A 287 7.99 -12.51 -12.74
C GLY A 287 8.48 -13.03 -11.39
N LEU A 288 8.15 -12.29 -10.35
CA LEU A 288 8.34 -12.68 -8.97
C LEU A 288 7.21 -13.62 -8.55
N VAL A 289 7.53 -14.77 -7.96
CA VAL A 289 6.53 -15.64 -7.33
C VAL A 289 5.99 -14.92 -6.08
N THR A 290 4.70 -14.63 -6.08
CA THR A 290 4.03 -13.98 -4.93
C THR A 290 3.24 -14.98 -4.10
N THR A 291 2.72 -16.04 -4.73
CA THR A 291 2.11 -17.18 -4.03
C THR A 291 2.29 -18.47 -4.82
N ALA A 292 2.53 -19.57 -4.12
CA ALA A 292 2.58 -20.92 -4.68
C ALA A 292 1.71 -21.87 -3.85
N HIS A 293 0.42 -21.91 -4.14
CA HIS A 293 -0.53 -22.74 -3.40
C HIS A 293 -0.65 -24.13 -4.03
N HIS A 294 -0.09 -25.13 -3.36
CA HIS A 294 -0.19 -26.53 -3.76
C HIS A 294 -1.50 -27.16 -3.25
N SER A 295 -2.20 -27.89 -4.12
CA SER A 295 -3.47 -28.53 -3.81
C SER A 295 -3.72 -29.77 -4.69
N PHE A 296 -4.86 -30.43 -4.51
CA PHE A 296 -5.27 -31.59 -5.29
C PHE A 296 -6.60 -31.32 -5.99
N THR A 297 -6.73 -31.80 -7.22
CA THR A 297 -8.00 -31.78 -7.94
C THR A 297 -9.00 -32.76 -7.29
N LYS A 298 -10.28 -32.69 -7.65
CA LYS A 298 -11.30 -33.66 -7.22
C LYS A 298 -10.98 -35.12 -7.59
N ARG A 299 -10.08 -35.33 -8.58
CA ARG A 299 -9.61 -36.64 -9.01
C ARG A 299 -8.34 -37.12 -8.31
N GLY A 300 -7.80 -36.30 -7.39
CA GLY A 300 -6.58 -36.63 -6.65
C GLY A 300 -5.28 -36.20 -7.35
N ASP A 301 -5.31 -35.56 -8.50
CA ASP A 301 -4.12 -35.09 -9.21
C ASP A 301 -3.58 -33.83 -8.55
N PRO A 302 -2.27 -33.74 -8.29
CA PRO A 302 -1.68 -32.56 -7.69
C PRO A 302 -1.58 -31.42 -8.69
N TYR A 303 -1.77 -30.17 -8.21
CA TYR A 303 -1.54 -28.95 -8.97
C TYR A 303 -1.02 -27.83 -8.08
N CYS A 304 -0.42 -26.82 -8.70
CA CYS A 304 -0.05 -25.57 -8.04
C CYS A 304 -0.80 -24.41 -8.69
N LYS A 305 -1.43 -23.58 -7.85
CA LYS A 305 -1.89 -22.26 -8.23
C LYS A 305 -0.75 -21.29 -7.96
N LEU A 306 -0.03 -20.90 -9.03
CA LEU A 306 1.15 -20.05 -9.00
C LEU A 306 0.76 -18.64 -9.40
N GLU A 307 0.94 -17.65 -8.53
CA GLU A 307 0.78 -16.24 -8.87
C GLU A 307 2.15 -15.63 -9.11
N LEU A 308 2.34 -15.04 -10.28
CA LEU A 308 3.50 -14.25 -10.65
C LEU A 308 3.12 -12.79 -10.75
N THR A 309 4.05 -11.90 -10.36
CA THR A 309 3.93 -10.45 -10.52
C THR A 309 5.16 -9.93 -11.26
N ASP A 310 4.96 -9.06 -12.25
CA ASP A 310 6.02 -8.31 -12.93
C ASP A 310 5.85 -6.79 -12.73
N PHE A 311 6.53 -5.99 -13.56
CA PHE A 311 6.42 -4.53 -13.53
C PHE A 311 5.06 -3.99 -14.00
N THR A 312 4.26 -4.82 -14.70
CA THR A 312 3.03 -4.42 -15.39
C THR A 312 1.76 -4.91 -14.69
N GLY A 313 1.88 -5.95 -13.88
CA GLY A 313 0.74 -6.53 -13.18
C GLY A 313 1.02 -7.95 -12.69
N LYS A 314 -0.05 -8.70 -12.44
CA LYS A 314 0.01 -10.08 -11.96
C LYS A 314 -0.82 -11.02 -12.82
N HIS A 315 -0.39 -12.28 -12.87
CA HIS A 315 -1.14 -13.35 -13.52
C HIS A 315 -1.07 -14.65 -12.71
N THR A 316 -2.17 -15.42 -12.71
CA THR A 316 -2.25 -16.71 -12.01
C THR A 316 -2.19 -17.86 -13.01
N PHE A 317 -1.23 -18.73 -12.80
CA PHE A 317 -1.05 -19.96 -13.60
C PHE A 317 -1.51 -21.18 -12.80
N PHE A 318 -2.07 -22.15 -13.50
CA PHE A 318 -2.40 -23.46 -12.94
C PHE A 318 -1.43 -24.50 -13.52
N ILE A 319 -0.47 -24.93 -12.72
CA ILE A 319 0.56 -25.90 -13.10
C ILE A 319 0.08 -27.29 -12.68
N MET A 320 -0.11 -28.19 -13.64
CA MET A 320 -0.76 -29.50 -13.42
C MET A 320 0.06 -30.64 -14.00
N LYS A 321 -0.26 -31.87 -13.60
CA LYS A 321 0.25 -33.14 -14.15
C LYS A 321 1.79 -33.20 -14.19
N ASP A 322 2.36 -33.63 -15.32
CA ASP A 322 3.80 -33.79 -15.49
C ASP A 322 4.59 -32.52 -15.27
N LEU A 323 4.01 -31.35 -15.66
CA LEU A 323 4.65 -30.05 -15.44
C LEU A 323 4.73 -29.71 -13.95
N TYR A 324 3.69 -30.07 -13.17
CA TYR A 324 3.73 -29.91 -11.72
C TYR A 324 4.91 -30.65 -11.09
N HIS A 325 5.08 -31.92 -11.45
CA HIS A 325 6.16 -32.74 -10.89
C HIS A 325 7.56 -32.22 -11.26
N LYS A 326 7.72 -31.74 -12.49
CA LYS A 326 9.00 -31.18 -12.99
C LYS A 326 9.33 -29.84 -12.34
N ALA A 327 8.34 -28.99 -12.11
CA ALA A 327 8.54 -27.62 -11.63
C ALA A 327 8.35 -27.47 -10.11
N LYS A 328 7.92 -28.50 -9.39
CA LYS A 328 7.57 -28.43 -7.97
C LYS A 328 8.65 -27.78 -7.09
N ALA A 329 9.91 -28.12 -7.35
CA ALA A 329 11.05 -27.59 -6.59
C ALA A 329 11.32 -26.09 -6.84
N LEU A 330 10.76 -25.52 -7.92
CA LEU A 330 10.89 -24.11 -8.29
C LEU A 330 9.68 -23.27 -7.88
N MET A 331 8.58 -23.92 -7.47
CA MET A 331 7.34 -23.27 -7.07
C MET A 331 7.28 -23.20 -5.54
N VAL A 332 8.12 -22.33 -4.97
CA VAL A 332 8.19 -22.03 -3.53
C VAL A 332 7.89 -20.55 -3.32
N ASP A 333 7.19 -20.25 -2.20
CA ASP A 333 6.94 -18.87 -1.78
C ASP A 333 8.22 -18.18 -1.31
#